data_ed2e331d8d0e448b3aa9dcb9a4873e3d
#
_entry.id   ed2e331d8d0e448b3aa9dcb9a4873e3d
#
_cell.length_a   1.000
_cell.length_b   1.000
_cell.length_c   1.000
_cell.angle_alpha   90.00
_cell.angle_beta   90.00
_cell.angle_gamma   90.00
#
_symmetry.space_group_name_H-M   'P 1'
#
loop_
_entity.id
_entity.type
_entity.pdbx_description
1 polymer ?
#
loop_
_entity_poly.entity_id
_entity_poly.type
_entity_poly.pdbx_seq_one_letter_code
_entity_poly.pdbx_strand_id
1 'polypeptide(L)'
;LCFVDADTHVSAALLRAAVQAVASGAVGGGARIRLQRPVAWHARIGEATFGTLLRWARIAPGCFLFCTRAAFDAAGGFDVRFFAGEDVAMSRTLARLGRFVLLREIAWTSPRKLQTFSAWEHLKLFLALARHGRGLLRSRERLDFWYGDRRELPDRRDGPPH
;
A
#
# COMPACT_ATOMS: atom_id res chain seq x y z
N LEU A 1 6.34 15.24 3.31
CA LEU A 1 5.81 14.63 2.09
C LEU A 1 4.71 13.64 2.42
N CYS A 2 3.72 13.55 1.55
CA CYS A 2 2.64 12.58 1.67
C CYS A 2 2.37 12.00 0.27
N PHE A 3 2.40 10.68 0.15
CA PHE A 3 2.14 9.93 -1.08
C PHE A 3 0.83 9.19 -0.89
N VAL A 4 -0.08 9.37 -1.83
CA VAL A 4 -1.46 8.85 -1.75
C VAL A 4 -1.85 8.31 -3.11
N ASP A 5 -2.39 7.09 -3.16
CA ASP A 5 -2.94 6.52 -4.39
C ASP A 5 -4.18 7.32 -4.84
N ALA A 6 -4.38 7.43 -6.15
CA ALA A 6 -5.47 8.22 -6.74
C ALA A 6 -6.88 7.77 -6.34
N ASP A 7 -7.04 6.51 -5.93
CA ASP A 7 -8.30 5.92 -5.47
C ASP A 7 -8.40 5.81 -3.94
N THR A 8 -7.53 6.52 -3.21
CA THR A 8 -7.47 6.51 -1.75
C THR A 8 -8.05 7.80 -1.18
N HIS A 9 -8.97 7.64 -0.23
CA HIS A 9 -9.56 8.75 0.51
C HIS A 9 -8.84 8.97 1.84
N VAL A 10 -8.33 10.19 2.04
CA VAL A 10 -7.56 10.60 3.22
C VAL A 10 -8.35 11.66 3.98
N SER A 11 -8.62 11.40 5.25
CA SER A 11 -9.33 12.35 6.11
C SER A 11 -8.38 13.43 6.66
N ALA A 12 -8.94 14.59 7.03
CA ALA A 12 -8.18 15.62 7.72
C ALA A 12 -7.58 15.13 9.07
N ALA A 13 -8.25 14.17 9.74
CA ALA A 13 -7.74 13.56 10.96
C ALA A 13 -6.47 12.75 10.68
N LEU A 14 -6.43 11.98 9.58
CA LEU A 14 -5.26 11.21 9.18
C LEU A 14 -4.08 12.13 8.84
N LEU A 15 -4.32 13.22 8.12
CA LEU A 15 -3.27 14.20 7.80
C LEU A 15 -2.72 14.86 9.07
N ARG A 16 -3.58 15.27 10.01
CA ARG A 16 -3.14 15.83 11.30
C ARG A 16 -2.32 14.83 12.09
N ALA A 17 -2.72 13.56 12.13
CA ALA A 17 -1.96 12.51 12.81
C ALA A 17 -0.58 12.30 12.18
N ALA A 18 -0.46 12.37 10.86
CA ALA A 18 0.83 12.29 10.15
C ALA A 18 1.74 13.47 10.53
N VAL A 19 1.19 14.70 10.54
CA VAL A 19 1.94 15.91 10.96
C VAL A 19 2.39 15.79 12.41
N GLN A 20 1.52 15.36 13.32
CA GLN A 20 1.86 15.16 14.73
C GLN A 20 2.93 14.09 14.92
N ALA A 21 2.88 13.00 14.17
CA ALA A 21 3.88 11.95 14.20
C ALA A 21 5.27 12.50 13.83
N VAL A 22 5.34 13.31 12.75
CA VAL A 22 6.58 13.98 12.34
C VAL A 22 7.05 14.97 13.40
N ALA A 23 6.17 15.80 13.95
CA ALA A 23 6.50 16.73 15.02
C ALA A 23 7.01 16.03 16.28
N SER A 24 6.58 14.77 16.52
CA SER A 24 7.06 13.90 17.60
C SER A 24 8.29 13.08 17.23
N GLY A 25 9.01 13.43 16.15
CA GLY A 25 10.28 12.81 15.76
C GLY A 25 10.16 11.57 14.90
N ALA A 26 9.02 11.28 14.28
CA ALA A 26 8.95 10.24 13.26
C ALA A 26 9.58 10.73 11.95
N VAL A 27 10.40 9.90 11.31
CA VAL A 27 10.96 10.17 9.98
C VAL A 27 9.96 9.86 8.88
N GLY A 28 9.00 8.99 9.14
CA GLY A 28 7.94 8.63 8.22
C GLY A 28 7.00 7.58 8.79
N GLY A 29 6.06 7.15 7.97
CA GLY A 29 5.06 6.17 8.37
C GLY A 29 3.99 5.93 7.32
N GLY A 30 2.98 5.18 7.73
CA GLY A 30 1.77 4.91 6.96
C GLY A 30 0.53 4.91 7.85
N ALA A 31 -0.57 4.42 7.31
CA ALA A 31 -1.85 4.34 8.01
C ALA A 31 -2.45 2.93 7.94
N ARG A 32 -3.49 2.67 8.72
CA ARG A 32 -4.33 1.49 8.55
C ARG A 32 -5.15 1.63 7.28
N ILE A 33 -5.29 0.53 6.52
CA ILE A 33 -6.15 0.52 5.32
C ILE A 33 -7.53 -0.03 5.69
N ARG A 34 -8.57 0.52 5.03
CA ARG A 34 -9.88 -0.11 4.90
C ARG A 34 -10.44 0.06 3.51
N LEU A 35 -11.20 -0.95 3.08
CA LEU A 35 -11.86 -0.94 1.78
C LEU A 35 -13.17 -0.12 1.85
N GLN A 36 -13.41 0.70 0.83
CA GLN A 36 -14.55 1.63 0.76
C GLN A 36 -15.91 0.95 0.58
N ARG A 37 -15.96 -0.31 0.15
CA ARG A 37 -17.20 -1.04 -0.08
C ARG A 37 -17.38 -2.15 0.95
N PRO A 38 -18.63 -2.55 1.23
CA PRO A 38 -18.88 -3.73 2.02
C PRO A 38 -18.24 -4.93 1.34
N VAL A 39 -17.31 -5.56 2.05
CA VAL A 39 -16.64 -6.79 1.63
C VAL A 39 -17.15 -7.95 2.47
N ALA A 40 -17.13 -9.15 1.92
CA ALA A 40 -17.53 -10.34 2.64
C ALA A 40 -16.74 -10.51 3.94
N TRP A 41 -17.32 -11.14 4.94
CA TRP A 41 -16.73 -11.26 6.30
C TRP A 41 -15.33 -11.91 6.29
N HIS A 42 -15.11 -12.92 5.42
CA HIS A 42 -13.78 -13.54 5.26
C HIS A 42 -12.72 -12.58 4.69
N ALA A 43 -13.11 -11.66 3.79
CA ALA A 43 -12.22 -10.62 3.29
C ALA A 43 -11.87 -9.59 4.39
N ARG A 44 -12.80 -9.31 5.32
CA ARG A 44 -12.50 -8.46 6.49
C ARG A 44 -11.51 -9.11 7.46
N ILE A 45 -11.59 -10.43 7.65
CA ILE A 45 -10.59 -11.16 8.44
C ILE A 45 -9.23 -11.08 7.74
N GLY A 46 -9.20 -11.30 6.41
CA GLY A 46 -7.97 -11.17 5.62
C GLY A 46 -7.38 -9.76 5.70
N GLU A 47 -8.21 -8.72 5.64
CA GLU A 47 -7.80 -7.32 5.81
C GLU A 47 -7.18 -7.06 7.19
N ALA A 48 -7.81 -7.57 8.24
CA ALA A 48 -7.33 -7.40 9.62
C ALA A 48 -6.02 -8.15 9.87
N THR A 49 -5.90 -9.38 9.40
CA THR A 49 -4.68 -10.19 9.54
C THR A 49 -3.52 -9.60 8.74
N PHE A 50 -3.78 -9.18 7.49
CA PHE A 50 -2.80 -8.52 6.64
C PHE A 50 -2.34 -7.18 7.25
N GLY A 51 -3.26 -6.35 7.72
CA GLY A 51 -2.95 -5.09 8.39
C GLY A 51 -2.12 -5.30 9.66
N THR A 52 -2.38 -6.36 10.43
CA THR A 52 -1.59 -6.71 11.61
C THR A 52 -0.17 -7.14 11.23
N LEU A 53 -0.03 -7.95 10.19
CA LEU A 53 1.27 -8.39 9.68
C LEU A 53 2.11 -7.20 9.18
N LEU A 54 1.51 -6.27 8.42
CA LEU A 54 2.18 -5.05 7.96
C LEU A 54 2.65 -4.17 9.13
N ARG A 55 1.83 -4.05 10.18
CA ARG A 55 2.22 -3.33 11.39
C ARG A 55 3.43 -3.95 12.06
N TRP A 56 3.42 -5.27 12.21
CA TRP A 56 4.54 -6.00 12.81
C TRP A 56 5.81 -5.86 11.98
N ALA A 57 5.68 -5.92 10.66
CA ALA A 57 6.78 -5.74 9.71
C ALA A 57 7.23 -4.27 9.55
N ARG A 58 6.53 -3.30 10.16
CA ARG A 58 6.75 -1.85 9.97
C ARG A 58 6.73 -1.43 8.49
N ILE A 59 5.77 -1.94 7.75
CA ILE A 59 5.58 -1.65 6.33
C ILE A 59 4.32 -0.81 6.18
N ALA A 60 4.44 0.36 5.56
CA ALA A 60 3.28 1.12 5.15
C ALA A 60 2.61 0.45 3.96
N PRO A 61 1.30 0.31 3.96
CA PRO A 61 0.57 -0.05 2.75
C PRO A 61 0.73 1.06 1.70
N GLY A 62 0.97 0.68 0.44
CA GLY A 62 1.29 1.60 -0.66
C GLY A 62 0.29 2.71 -0.92
N CYS A 63 -0.97 2.54 -0.49
CA CYS A 63 -2.00 3.55 -0.71
C CYS A 63 -1.84 4.84 0.11
N PHE A 64 -1.06 4.83 1.20
CA PHE A 64 -0.77 6.01 2.03
C PHE A 64 0.58 5.86 2.72
N LEU A 65 1.54 6.69 2.35
CA LEU A 65 2.86 6.78 2.97
C LEU A 65 3.20 8.25 3.21
N PHE A 66 3.76 8.57 4.37
CA PHE A 66 4.28 9.92 4.66
C PHE A 66 5.71 9.85 5.17
N CYS A 67 6.49 10.90 4.93
CA CYS A 67 7.84 11.05 5.48
C CYS A 67 8.27 12.51 5.52
N THR A 68 9.34 12.80 6.28
CA THR A 68 10.01 14.09 6.20
C THR A 68 10.72 14.22 4.85
N ARG A 69 10.93 15.46 4.37
CA ARG A 69 11.72 15.72 3.16
C ARG A 69 13.13 15.18 3.32
N ALA A 70 13.77 15.47 4.44
CA ALA A 70 15.13 15.03 4.72
C ALA A 70 15.27 13.49 4.69
N ALA A 71 14.29 12.74 5.23
CA ALA A 71 14.32 11.29 5.20
C ALA A 71 14.08 10.73 3.79
N PHE A 72 13.22 11.38 3.00
CA PHE A 72 13.00 11.01 1.59
C PHE A 72 14.25 11.19 0.75
N ASP A 73 14.92 12.33 0.91
CA ASP A 73 16.15 12.66 0.17
C ASP A 73 17.30 11.74 0.60
N ALA A 74 17.43 11.46 1.91
CA ALA A 74 18.39 10.49 2.43
C ALA A 74 18.12 9.05 1.97
N ALA A 75 16.86 8.70 1.72
CA ALA A 75 16.48 7.40 1.15
C ALA A 75 16.79 7.29 -0.34
N GLY A 76 17.07 8.40 -1.04
CA GLY A 76 17.26 8.46 -2.48
C GLY A 76 15.97 8.41 -3.29
N GLY A 77 14.82 8.71 -2.67
CA GLY A 77 13.50 8.63 -3.30
C GLY A 77 13.01 7.19 -3.49
N PHE A 78 11.95 7.02 -4.27
CA PHE A 78 11.47 5.69 -4.67
C PHE A 78 12.44 5.05 -5.66
N ASP A 79 12.79 3.79 -5.41
CA ASP A 79 13.67 3.03 -6.30
C ASP A 79 12.89 2.59 -7.56
N VAL A 80 13.12 3.26 -8.67
CA VAL A 80 12.47 3.02 -9.98
C VAL A 80 12.74 1.63 -10.56
N ARG A 81 13.68 0.88 -9.98
CA ARG A 81 13.96 -0.52 -10.38
C ARG A 81 12.93 -1.51 -9.84
N PHE A 82 12.08 -1.09 -8.89
CA PHE A 82 10.98 -1.90 -8.42
C PHE A 82 9.74 -1.63 -9.25
N PHE A 83 9.23 -2.65 -9.89
CA PHE A 83 7.95 -2.61 -10.62
C PHE A 83 6.76 -2.85 -9.67
N ALA A 84 6.98 -3.48 -8.51
CA ALA A 84 5.99 -3.62 -7.45
C ALA A 84 6.69 -3.63 -6.08
N GLY A 85 6.01 -3.17 -5.04
CA GLY A 85 6.55 -3.14 -3.67
C GLY A 85 7.60 -2.05 -3.44
N GLU A 86 7.60 -1.01 -4.25
CA GLU A 86 8.37 0.22 -4.04
C GLU A 86 8.05 0.86 -2.69
N ASP A 87 6.80 0.75 -2.25
CA ASP A 87 6.30 1.16 -0.94
C ASP A 87 6.93 0.36 0.21
N VAL A 88 7.08 -0.97 0.01
CA VAL A 88 7.75 -1.86 0.97
C VAL A 88 9.25 -1.51 1.07
N ALA A 89 9.89 -1.27 -0.08
CA ALA A 89 11.30 -0.89 -0.13
C ALA A 89 11.52 0.46 0.57
N MET A 90 10.68 1.46 0.27
CA MET A 90 10.71 2.78 0.89
C MET A 90 10.45 2.70 2.40
N SER A 91 9.41 1.98 2.83
CA SER A 91 9.10 1.80 4.26
C SER A 91 10.30 1.23 5.03
N ARG A 92 10.95 0.20 4.47
CA ARG A 92 12.14 -0.40 5.09
C ARG A 92 13.34 0.54 5.14
N THR A 93 13.52 1.35 4.11
CA THR A 93 14.60 2.34 4.07
C THR A 93 14.35 3.43 5.10
N LEU A 94 13.15 3.98 5.17
CA LEU A 94 12.76 4.96 6.17
C LEU A 94 12.88 4.40 7.60
N ALA A 95 12.48 3.15 7.82
CA ALA A 95 12.60 2.50 9.13
C ALA A 95 14.05 2.29 9.60
N ARG A 96 15.03 2.30 8.69
CA ARG A 96 16.47 2.30 9.04
C ARG A 96 17.01 3.68 9.33
N LEU A 97 16.41 4.72 8.75
CA LEU A 97 16.81 6.11 8.97
C LEU A 97 16.29 6.67 10.30
N GLY A 98 15.24 6.08 10.88
CA GLY A 98 14.71 6.51 12.15
C GLY A 98 13.36 5.91 12.50
N ARG A 99 12.65 6.60 13.40
CA ARG A 99 11.35 6.16 13.90
C ARG A 99 10.30 6.16 12.79
N PHE A 100 9.87 4.97 12.38
CA PHE A 100 8.80 4.74 11.41
C PHE A 100 7.54 4.28 12.14
N VAL A 101 6.39 4.92 11.88
CA VAL A 101 5.15 4.68 12.61
C VAL A 101 3.99 4.29 11.70
N LEU A 102 3.10 3.42 12.19
CA LEU A 102 1.82 3.17 11.55
C LEU A 102 0.71 3.79 12.39
N LEU A 103 0.05 4.79 11.83
CA LEU A 103 -1.02 5.53 12.44
C LEU A 103 -2.25 4.63 12.70
N ARG A 104 -3.06 5.01 13.68
CA ARG A 104 -4.31 4.31 14.01
C ARG A 104 -5.44 4.73 13.07
N GLU A 105 -5.34 5.90 12.52
CA GLU A 105 -6.24 6.49 11.54
C GLU A 105 -6.28 5.64 10.28
N ILE A 106 -7.40 5.75 9.55
CA ILE A 106 -7.71 4.87 8.42
C ILE A 106 -7.58 5.65 7.12
N ALA A 107 -6.83 5.11 6.18
CA ALA A 107 -6.88 5.43 4.77
C ALA A 107 -7.90 4.49 4.09
N TRP A 108 -8.91 5.07 3.45
CA TRP A 108 -9.95 4.31 2.75
C TRP A 108 -9.56 4.18 1.28
N THR A 109 -9.39 2.95 0.81
CA THR A 109 -8.99 2.69 -0.58
C THR A 109 -10.00 1.83 -1.32
N SER A 110 -9.96 1.87 -2.65
CA SER A 110 -10.85 1.09 -3.50
C SER A 110 -10.47 -0.41 -3.45
N PRO A 111 -11.46 -1.32 -3.42
CA PRO A 111 -11.21 -2.75 -3.52
C PRO A 111 -10.84 -3.21 -4.94
N ARG A 112 -10.73 -2.32 -5.93
CA ARG A 112 -10.52 -2.66 -7.35
C ARG A 112 -9.37 -3.64 -7.55
N LYS A 113 -8.19 -3.37 -7.00
CA LYS A 113 -7.02 -4.25 -7.11
C LYS A 113 -7.27 -5.63 -6.49
N LEU A 114 -8.00 -5.71 -5.37
CA LEU A 114 -8.35 -6.99 -4.75
C LEU A 114 -9.42 -7.77 -5.53
N GLN A 115 -10.28 -7.07 -6.27
CA GLN A 115 -11.30 -7.70 -7.11
C GLN A 115 -10.73 -8.20 -8.44
N THR A 116 -9.66 -7.58 -8.92
CA THR A 116 -8.99 -7.96 -10.16
C THR A 116 -8.15 -9.22 -10.00
N PHE A 117 -7.65 -9.49 -8.79
CA PHE A 117 -6.82 -10.66 -8.48
C PHE A 117 -7.53 -11.59 -7.51
N SER A 118 -7.54 -12.87 -7.83
CA SER A 118 -8.09 -13.91 -6.94
C SER A 118 -7.22 -14.08 -5.68
N ALA A 119 -7.82 -14.60 -4.60
CA ALA A 119 -7.08 -14.92 -3.38
C ALA A 119 -5.87 -15.86 -3.64
N TRP A 120 -5.99 -16.73 -4.65
CA TRP A 120 -4.93 -17.64 -5.08
C TRP A 120 -3.76 -16.91 -5.75
N GLU A 121 -4.01 -15.86 -6.49
CA GLU A 121 -2.96 -15.04 -7.11
C GLU A 121 -2.21 -14.22 -6.07
N HIS A 122 -2.92 -13.69 -5.07
CA HIS A 122 -2.28 -13.04 -3.92
C HIS A 122 -1.41 -14.03 -3.13
N LEU A 123 -1.89 -15.25 -2.91
CA LEU A 123 -1.13 -16.30 -2.23
C LEU A 123 0.12 -16.67 -3.05
N LYS A 124 0.00 -16.84 -4.37
CA LYS A 124 1.15 -17.09 -5.26
C LYS A 124 2.17 -15.97 -5.18
N LEU A 125 1.74 -14.71 -5.19
CA LEU A 125 2.63 -13.55 -5.05
C LEU A 125 3.35 -13.58 -3.70
N PHE A 126 2.64 -13.89 -2.62
CA PHE A 126 3.22 -14.01 -1.28
C PHE A 126 4.25 -15.14 -1.20
N LEU A 127 3.93 -16.32 -1.72
CA LEU A 127 4.84 -17.46 -1.75
C LEU A 127 6.06 -17.18 -2.64
N ALA A 128 5.86 -16.52 -3.78
CA ALA A 128 6.95 -16.11 -4.66
C ALA A 128 7.86 -15.07 -4.01
N LEU A 129 7.30 -14.10 -3.29
CA LEU A 129 8.05 -13.12 -2.49
C LEU A 129 8.85 -13.78 -1.36
N ALA A 130 8.24 -14.74 -0.65
CA ALA A 130 8.91 -15.49 0.41
C ALA A 130 10.07 -16.33 -0.13
N ARG A 131 9.91 -16.91 -1.33
CA ARG A 131 10.90 -17.81 -1.96
C ARG A 131 12.02 -17.06 -2.69
N HIS A 132 11.71 -15.98 -3.41
CA HIS A 132 12.64 -15.29 -4.31
C HIS A 132 13.07 -13.92 -3.77
N GLY A 133 12.53 -13.48 -2.66
CA GLY A 133 12.89 -12.23 -2.02
C GLY A 133 12.78 -11.01 -2.95
N ARG A 134 13.73 -10.09 -2.81
CA ARG A 134 13.74 -8.82 -3.56
C ARG A 134 13.95 -8.98 -5.07
N GLY A 135 14.50 -10.11 -5.53
CA GLY A 135 14.77 -10.36 -6.95
C GLY A 135 13.49 -10.44 -7.79
N LEU A 136 12.39 -10.93 -7.21
CA LEU A 136 11.09 -11.01 -7.89
C LEU A 136 10.53 -9.62 -8.24
N LEU A 137 10.66 -8.67 -7.30
CA LEU A 137 10.08 -7.33 -7.41
C LEU A 137 10.82 -6.43 -8.42
N ARG A 138 11.99 -6.85 -8.87
CA ARG A 138 12.81 -6.15 -9.87
C ARG A 138 12.67 -6.71 -11.29
N SER A 139 11.92 -7.80 -11.49
CA SER A 139 11.73 -8.42 -12.80
C SER A 139 10.31 -8.19 -13.29
N ARG A 140 10.17 -7.33 -14.33
CA ARG A 140 8.88 -7.07 -14.98
C ARG A 140 8.27 -8.35 -15.57
N GLU A 141 9.09 -9.19 -16.21
CA GLU A 141 8.65 -10.44 -16.82
C GLU A 141 8.02 -11.43 -15.83
N ARG A 142 8.54 -11.46 -14.59
CA ARG A 142 7.98 -12.31 -13.52
C ARG A 142 6.73 -11.73 -12.87
N LEU A 143 6.44 -10.46 -13.14
CA LEU A 143 5.26 -9.72 -12.66
C LEU A 143 4.25 -9.46 -13.78
N ASP A 144 4.41 -10.06 -14.97
CA ASP A 144 3.49 -9.90 -16.11
C ASP A 144 2.04 -10.22 -15.73
N PHE A 145 1.82 -11.17 -14.81
CA PHE A 145 0.49 -11.45 -14.27
C PHE A 145 -0.10 -10.27 -13.48
N TRP A 146 0.75 -9.35 -12.97
CA TRP A 146 0.34 -8.17 -12.19
C TRP A 146 0.10 -6.94 -13.08
N TYR A 147 0.81 -6.86 -14.21
CA TYR A 147 0.76 -5.74 -15.15
C TYR A 147 0.09 -6.06 -16.49
N GLY A 148 -0.18 -7.36 -16.78
CA GLY A 148 -0.85 -7.77 -18.02
C GLY A 148 -2.22 -7.12 -18.13
N ASP A 149 -2.63 -6.78 -19.37
CA ASP A 149 -3.93 -6.19 -19.75
C ASP A 149 -5.09 -7.00 -19.17
N ARG A 150 -5.45 -6.71 -17.95
CA ARG A 150 -6.60 -7.33 -17.30
C ARG A 150 -7.75 -6.37 -17.32
N ARG A 151 -8.73 -6.76 -18.12
CA ARG A 151 -10.12 -6.33 -18.18
C ARG A 151 -10.43 -5.21 -17.21
N GLU A 152 -10.47 -4.01 -17.73
CA GLU A 152 -11.27 -2.97 -17.13
C GLU A 152 -12.68 -3.55 -17.00
N LEU A 153 -13.14 -3.76 -15.77
CA LEU A 153 -14.55 -4.04 -15.54
C LEU A 153 -15.31 -2.87 -16.16
N PRO A 154 -16.29 -3.10 -17.04
CA PRO A 154 -17.05 -2.02 -17.67
C PRO A 154 -17.57 -1.11 -16.57
N ASP A 155 -17.34 0.18 -16.73
CA ASP A 155 -17.86 1.19 -15.83
C ASP A 155 -19.40 1.11 -15.87
N ARG A 156 -20.02 0.64 -14.81
CA ARG A 156 -21.48 0.57 -14.68
C ARG A 156 -22.11 1.96 -14.53
N ARG A 157 -21.65 2.93 -15.30
CA ARG A 157 -22.27 4.27 -15.36
C ARG A 157 -23.26 4.43 -16.51
N ASP A 158 -23.41 3.43 -17.36
CA ASP A 158 -24.43 3.46 -18.38
C ASP A 158 -25.72 2.84 -17.83
N GLY A 159 -26.38 3.60 -16.97
CA GLY A 159 -27.82 3.43 -16.75
C GLY A 159 -28.54 3.84 -18.02
N PRO A 160 -29.65 3.17 -18.41
CA PRO A 160 -30.40 3.50 -19.62
C PRO A 160 -30.87 4.96 -19.56
N PRO A 161 -30.85 5.68 -20.70
CA PRO A 161 -31.38 7.03 -20.75
C PRO A 161 -32.88 6.98 -20.50
N HIS A 162 -33.34 7.83 -19.59
CA HIS A 162 -34.78 8.16 -19.43
C HIS A 162 -35.22 9.11 -20.52
#